data_cd1a0bec6d764d7e7bb4b93c3b2b07ba
#
_entry.id   cd1a0bec6d764d7e7bb4b93c3b2b07ba
#
_cell.length_a   1.000
_cell.length_b   1.000
_cell.length_c   1.000
_cell.angle_alpha   90.00
_cell.angle_beta   90.00
_cell.angle_gamma   90.00
#
_symmetry.space_group_name_H-M   'P 1'
#
loop_
_entity.id
_entity.type
_entity.pdbx_description
1 polymer ?
#
loop_
_entity_poly.entity_id
_entity_poly.type
_entity_poly.pdbx_seq_one_letter_code
_entity_poly.pdbx_strand_id
1 'polypeptide(L)'
;PQGFAKNPNMVLDFYNARRRQLREITPNKAHFILAELEEYLDVQVITQNVDDLHERAGSTQVIHLHGELKKARPVNADSEVIPWETDLNLGDFNSEGIQLRPHIVWFGEMVPEMENAIQAAAQADFFLVVGTSMSVYPAAGLIHHIPETCKIFLIDPLLENTFTNKENHFKTSATEGMDYFKSIILQTIK
;
A
#
# COMPACT_ATOMS: atom_id res chain seq x y z
N PRO A 1 4.02 6.73 -17.40
CA PRO A 1 3.93 6.20 -18.80
C PRO A 1 4.98 6.81 -19.73
N GLN A 2 5.12 8.15 -19.70
CA GLN A 2 6.02 8.86 -20.61
C GLN A 2 7.50 8.43 -20.48
N GLY A 3 7.98 8.18 -19.25
CA GLY A 3 9.33 7.69 -19.01
C GLY A 3 9.57 6.32 -19.65
N PHE A 4 8.59 5.42 -19.53
CA PHE A 4 8.66 4.10 -20.15
C PHE A 4 8.65 4.17 -21.69
N ALA A 5 7.79 5.00 -22.27
CA ALA A 5 7.75 5.21 -23.71
C ALA A 5 9.07 5.79 -24.25
N LYS A 6 9.74 6.66 -23.47
CA LYS A 6 11.01 7.31 -23.87
C LYS A 6 12.22 6.39 -23.68
N ASN A 7 12.29 5.66 -22.59
CA ASN A 7 13.42 4.77 -22.27
C ASN A 7 12.95 3.57 -21.43
N PRO A 8 12.37 2.55 -22.08
CA PRO A 8 11.84 1.40 -21.38
C PRO A 8 12.91 0.59 -20.63
N ASN A 9 14.13 0.46 -21.19
CA ASN A 9 15.21 -0.25 -20.50
C ASN A 9 15.54 0.37 -19.15
N MET A 10 15.70 1.69 -19.08
CA MET A 10 16.00 2.39 -17.82
C MET A 10 14.90 2.19 -16.78
N VAL A 11 13.64 2.18 -17.21
CA VAL A 11 12.50 1.97 -16.29
C VAL A 11 12.46 0.51 -15.82
N LEU A 12 12.68 -0.44 -16.71
CA LEU A 12 12.75 -1.86 -16.37
C LEU A 12 13.89 -2.15 -15.39
N ASP A 13 15.09 -1.63 -15.67
CA ASP A 13 16.26 -1.77 -14.79
C ASP A 13 16.00 -1.20 -13.38
N PHE A 14 15.33 -0.05 -13.29
CA PHE A 14 14.93 0.54 -12.01
C PHE A 14 14.02 -0.42 -11.21
N TYR A 15 12.97 -0.96 -11.84
CA TYR A 15 12.05 -1.87 -11.14
C TYR A 15 12.68 -3.24 -10.89
N ASN A 16 13.58 -3.71 -11.75
CA ASN A 16 14.34 -4.94 -11.53
C ASN A 16 15.25 -4.82 -10.30
N ALA A 17 15.93 -3.67 -10.14
CA ALA A 17 16.73 -3.39 -8.96
C ALA A 17 15.86 -3.39 -7.68
N ARG A 18 14.68 -2.77 -7.72
CA ARG A 18 13.70 -2.78 -6.63
C ARG A 18 13.21 -4.20 -6.31
N ARG A 19 12.89 -5.01 -7.33
CA ARG A 19 12.44 -6.38 -7.17
C ARG A 19 13.53 -7.27 -6.56
N ARG A 20 14.79 -7.08 -6.95
CA ARG A 20 15.94 -7.78 -6.33
C ARG A 20 16.09 -7.36 -4.86
N GLN A 21 16.04 -6.06 -4.54
CA GLN A 21 16.12 -5.55 -3.18
C GLN A 21 14.99 -6.12 -2.28
N LEU A 22 13.78 -6.29 -2.82
CA LEU A 22 12.65 -6.82 -2.08
C LEU A 22 12.90 -8.22 -1.50
N ARG A 23 13.77 -9.02 -2.13
CA ARG A 23 14.14 -10.35 -1.63
C ARG A 23 15.03 -10.30 -0.39
N GLU A 24 15.75 -9.20 -0.17
CA GLU A 24 16.73 -9.03 0.91
C GLU A 24 16.12 -8.38 2.15
N ILE A 25 14.98 -7.70 2.00
CA ILE A 25 14.31 -7.00 3.12
C ILE A 25 13.26 -7.89 3.78
N THR A 26 12.98 -7.60 5.04
CA THR A 26 11.98 -8.30 5.85
C THR A 26 10.94 -7.33 6.41
N PRO A 27 9.72 -7.80 6.69
CA PRO A 27 8.73 -7.00 7.41
C PRO A 27 9.28 -6.47 8.72
N ASN A 28 8.88 -5.27 9.10
CA ASN A 28 9.20 -4.71 10.41
C ASN A 28 8.06 -4.97 11.41
N LYS A 29 8.28 -4.56 12.65
CA LYS A 29 7.33 -4.77 13.75
C LYS A 29 5.93 -4.21 13.46
N ALA A 30 5.82 -3.08 12.75
CA ALA A 30 4.51 -2.50 12.42
C ALA A 30 3.67 -3.41 11.51
N HIS A 31 4.30 -4.07 10.52
CA HIS A 31 3.63 -5.04 9.66
C HIS A 31 3.11 -6.23 10.48
N PHE A 32 3.94 -6.78 11.37
CA PHE A 32 3.53 -7.90 12.22
C PHE A 32 2.39 -7.54 13.17
N ILE A 33 2.38 -6.33 13.75
CA ILE A 33 1.30 -5.89 14.63
C ILE A 33 -0.03 -5.79 13.86
N LEU A 34 -0.03 -5.33 12.60
CA LEU A 34 -1.25 -5.30 11.79
C LEU A 34 -1.80 -6.72 11.56
N ALA A 35 -0.95 -7.67 11.21
CA ALA A 35 -1.34 -9.07 11.05
C ALA A 35 -1.86 -9.69 12.37
N GLU A 36 -1.22 -9.41 13.50
CA GLU A 36 -1.67 -9.87 14.82
C GLU A 36 -3.05 -9.30 15.19
N LEU A 37 -3.37 -8.07 14.78
CA LEU A 37 -4.67 -7.46 15.05
C LEU A 37 -5.82 -8.16 14.31
N GLU A 38 -5.57 -8.90 13.24
CA GLU A 38 -6.57 -9.72 12.54
C GLU A 38 -7.16 -10.85 13.42
N GLU A 39 -6.51 -11.20 14.53
CA GLU A 39 -7.08 -12.13 15.52
C GLU A 39 -8.28 -11.53 16.30
N TYR A 40 -8.42 -10.19 16.30
CA TYR A 40 -9.38 -9.46 17.12
C TYR A 40 -10.32 -8.57 16.29
N LEU A 41 -9.93 -8.20 15.10
CA LEU A 41 -10.58 -7.20 14.24
C LEU A 41 -10.58 -7.66 12.80
N ASP A 42 -11.53 -7.16 12.02
CA ASP A 42 -11.47 -7.21 10.56
C ASP A 42 -10.55 -6.09 10.07
N VAL A 43 -9.29 -6.43 9.78
CA VAL A 43 -8.25 -5.46 9.41
C VAL A 43 -8.09 -5.41 7.91
N GLN A 44 -8.40 -4.26 7.31
CA GLN A 44 -8.15 -3.99 5.91
C GLN A 44 -6.93 -3.07 5.77
N VAL A 45 -5.86 -3.58 5.18
CA VAL A 45 -4.67 -2.77 4.88
C VAL A 45 -4.84 -2.12 3.50
N ILE A 46 -4.74 -0.78 3.43
CA ILE A 46 -4.72 -0.03 2.18
C ILE A 46 -3.34 0.61 2.06
N THR A 47 -2.53 0.11 1.13
CA THR A 47 -1.14 0.55 1.00
C THR A 47 -0.83 1.25 -0.32
N GLN A 48 0.02 2.27 -0.26
CA GLN A 48 0.63 2.90 -1.42
C GLN A 48 1.98 2.25 -1.79
N ASN A 49 2.50 1.40 -0.90
CA ASN A 49 3.71 0.62 -1.17
C ASN A 49 3.43 -0.47 -2.20
N VAL A 50 4.48 -0.84 -2.91
CA VAL A 50 4.42 -1.82 -4.01
C VAL A 50 5.13 -3.13 -3.68
N ASP A 51 5.58 -3.27 -2.42
CA ASP A 51 6.18 -4.49 -1.86
C ASP A 51 5.11 -5.45 -1.31
N ASP A 52 5.51 -6.64 -0.92
CA ASP A 52 4.68 -7.69 -0.31
C ASP A 52 4.93 -7.86 1.19
N LEU A 53 5.38 -6.81 1.88
CA LEU A 53 5.79 -6.92 3.28
C LEU A 53 4.61 -7.15 4.23
N HIS A 54 3.42 -6.65 3.91
CA HIS A 54 2.21 -6.91 4.69
C HIS A 54 1.81 -8.39 4.61
N GLU A 55 1.76 -8.96 3.43
CA GLU A 55 1.45 -10.38 3.21
C GLU A 55 2.51 -11.28 3.87
N ARG A 56 3.79 -10.92 3.73
CA ARG A 56 4.89 -11.65 4.37
C ARG A 56 4.88 -11.57 5.89
N ALA A 57 4.26 -10.55 6.46
CA ALA A 57 4.01 -10.46 7.89
C ALA A 57 2.79 -11.25 8.34
N GLY A 58 1.92 -11.67 7.41
CA GLY A 58 0.72 -12.46 7.69
C GLY A 58 -0.60 -11.73 7.48
N SER A 59 -0.61 -10.47 7.03
CA SER A 59 -1.85 -9.76 6.70
C SER A 59 -2.58 -10.46 5.56
N THR A 60 -3.89 -10.67 5.71
CA THR A 60 -4.72 -11.44 4.77
C THR A 60 -5.54 -10.58 3.83
N GLN A 61 -5.80 -9.33 4.19
CA GLN A 61 -6.61 -8.38 3.43
C GLN A 61 -5.79 -7.13 3.12
N VAL A 62 -5.14 -7.11 1.94
CA VAL A 62 -4.28 -6.00 1.51
C VAL A 62 -4.74 -5.45 0.16
N ILE A 63 -5.00 -4.15 0.10
CA ILE A 63 -5.32 -3.41 -1.12
C ILE A 63 -4.09 -2.61 -1.54
N HIS A 64 -3.49 -2.96 -2.68
CA HIS A 64 -2.34 -2.28 -3.26
C HIS A 64 -2.79 -1.18 -4.23
N LEU A 65 -2.91 0.05 -3.76
CA LEU A 65 -3.35 1.18 -4.60
C LEU A 65 -2.45 1.44 -5.80
N HIS A 66 -1.17 1.22 -5.65
CA HIS A 66 -0.18 1.53 -6.69
C HIS A 66 0.42 0.30 -7.37
N GLY A 67 -0.25 -0.85 -7.23
CA GLY A 67 0.20 -2.12 -7.82
C GLY A 67 1.30 -2.80 -7.01
N GLU A 68 1.96 -3.78 -7.61
CA GLU A 68 2.87 -4.71 -6.91
C GLU A 68 4.11 -5.02 -7.74
N LEU A 69 5.29 -4.96 -7.11
CA LEU A 69 6.57 -5.29 -7.76
C LEU A 69 6.67 -6.73 -8.27
N LYS A 70 5.98 -7.67 -7.62
CA LYS A 70 5.97 -9.10 -7.95
C LYS A 70 4.92 -9.49 -9.01
N LYS A 71 4.36 -8.48 -9.68
CA LYS A 71 3.41 -8.67 -10.78
C LYS A 71 3.83 -7.89 -12.02
N ALA A 72 3.42 -8.37 -13.18
CA ALA A 72 3.58 -7.73 -14.48
C ALA A 72 2.24 -7.70 -15.23
N ARG A 73 2.13 -6.80 -16.21
CA ARG A 73 0.96 -6.67 -17.08
C ARG A 73 1.39 -6.23 -18.48
N PRO A 74 0.60 -6.47 -19.54
CA PRO A 74 0.84 -5.91 -20.85
C PRO A 74 0.84 -4.39 -20.84
N VAL A 75 1.62 -3.77 -21.74
CA VAL A 75 1.72 -2.31 -21.82
C VAL A 75 0.41 -1.61 -22.23
N ASN A 76 -0.52 -2.34 -22.82
CA ASN A 76 -1.78 -1.85 -23.37
C ASN A 76 -3.04 -2.35 -22.62
N ALA A 77 -2.88 -3.13 -21.53
CA ALA A 77 -4.00 -3.65 -20.76
C ALA A 77 -3.73 -3.57 -19.25
N ASP A 78 -4.75 -3.25 -18.48
CA ASP A 78 -4.68 -3.17 -17.02
C ASP A 78 -5.20 -4.46 -16.35
N SER A 79 -5.92 -5.30 -17.08
CA SER A 79 -6.67 -6.46 -16.55
C SER A 79 -5.92 -7.79 -16.61
N GLU A 80 -4.85 -7.89 -17.38
CA GLU A 80 -4.07 -9.13 -17.56
C GLU A 80 -2.85 -9.16 -16.62
N VAL A 81 -3.10 -9.13 -15.33
CA VAL A 81 -2.02 -9.12 -14.33
C VAL A 81 -1.56 -10.52 -14.05
N ILE A 82 -0.25 -10.76 -14.18
CA ILE A 82 0.39 -12.05 -13.93
C ILE A 82 1.49 -11.96 -12.86
N PRO A 83 1.73 -13.01 -12.07
CA PRO A 83 2.87 -13.08 -11.15
C PRO A 83 4.19 -12.95 -11.94
N TRP A 84 5.13 -12.17 -11.38
CA TRP A 84 6.46 -11.97 -11.98
C TRP A 84 7.52 -11.71 -10.93
N GLU A 85 8.35 -12.67 -10.65
CA GLU A 85 9.31 -12.60 -9.55
C GLU A 85 10.76 -12.35 -10.00
N THR A 86 11.06 -12.52 -11.29
CA THR A 86 12.39 -12.33 -11.86
C THR A 86 12.54 -10.94 -12.49
N ASP A 87 13.70 -10.68 -13.06
CA ASP A 87 13.90 -9.48 -13.86
C ASP A 87 12.94 -9.48 -15.07
N LEU A 88 12.39 -8.33 -15.38
CA LEU A 88 11.51 -8.07 -16.51
C LEU A 88 12.25 -7.22 -17.53
N ASN A 89 12.36 -7.72 -18.77
CA ASN A 89 13.19 -7.11 -19.79
C ASN A 89 12.39 -6.78 -21.06
N LEU A 90 12.95 -5.99 -21.94
CA LEU A 90 12.42 -5.90 -23.29
C LEU A 90 12.53 -7.27 -23.99
N GLY A 91 11.42 -7.66 -24.62
CA GLY A 91 11.28 -8.99 -25.22
C GLY A 91 10.53 -9.99 -24.33
N ASP A 92 10.21 -9.63 -23.09
CA ASP A 92 9.29 -10.43 -22.27
C ASP A 92 7.85 -10.06 -22.67
N PHE A 93 7.17 -10.98 -23.31
CA PHE A 93 5.83 -10.78 -23.88
C PHE A 93 4.79 -11.65 -23.18
N ASN A 94 3.53 -11.25 -23.26
CA ASN A 94 2.40 -12.11 -22.93
C ASN A 94 2.14 -13.13 -24.06
N SER A 95 1.12 -13.97 -23.91
CA SER A 95 0.73 -14.98 -24.91
C SER A 95 0.30 -14.40 -26.26
N GLU A 96 -0.07 -13.12 -26.31
CA GLU A 96 -0.46 -12.42 -27.53
C GLU A 96 0.70 -11.65 -28.19
N GLY A 97 1.92 -11.77 -27.67
CA GLY A 97 3.10 -11.07 -28.18
C GLY A 97 3.19 -9.59 -27.79
N ILE A 98 2.49 -9.19 -26.74
CA ILE A 98 2.50 -7.81 -26.23
C ILE A 98 3.55 -7.68 -25.13
N GLN A 99 4.42 -6.67 -25.22
CA GLN A 99 5.45 -6.38 -24.23
C GLN A 99 4.86 -6.22 -22.82
N LEU A 100 5.46 -6.90 -21.87
CA LEU A 100 5.12 -6.76 -20.44
C LEU A 100 5.83 -5.55 -19.82
N ARG A 101 5.17 -4.97 -18.83
CA ARG A 101 5.68 -3.93 -17.93
C ARG A 101 5.42 -4.30 -16.47
N PRO A 102 6.12 -3.70 -15.47
CA PRO A 102 5.77 -3.87 -14.06
C PRO A 102 4.32 -3.46 -13.81
N HIS A 103 3.60 -4.23 -12.99
CA HIS A 103 2.25 -3.88 -12.55
C HIS A 103 2.30 -2.79 -11.47
N ILE A 104 2.72 -1.61 -11.89
CA ILE A 104 2.82 -0.41 -11.04
C ILE A 104 1.98 0.70 -11.66
N VAL A 105 1.24 1.41 -10.81
CA VAL A 105 0.51 2.62 -11.21
C VAL A 105 1.50 3.78 -11.25
N TRP A 106 1.70 4.37 -12.43
CA TRP A 106 2.57 5.52 -12.61
C TRP A 106 1.78 6.83 -12.53
N PHE A 107 2.48 7.92 -12.22
CA PHE A 107 1.85 9.24 -12.23
C PHE A 107 1.13 9.51 -13.56
N GLY A 108 -0.14 9.93 -13.45
CA GLY A 108 -1.02 10.17 -14.59
C GLY A 108 -1.84 8.95 -15.05
N GLU A 109 -1.63 7.78 -14.44
CA GLU A 109 -2.51 6.62 -14.64
C GLU A 109 -3.62 6.61 -13.59
N MET A 110 -4.73 5.98 -13.93
CA MET A 110 -5.81 5.71 -12.97
C MET A 110 -5.31 4.74 -11.89
N VAL A 111 -5.87 4.84 -10.69
CA VAL A 111 -5.63 3.92 -9.59
C VAL A 111 -6.77 2.89 -9.57
N PRO A 112 -6.59 1.67 -10.10
CA PRO A 112 -7.69 0.72 -10.29
C PRO A 112 -8.37 0.32 -8.97
N GLU A 113 -7.57 0.17 -7.90
CA GLU A 113 -8.04 -0.28 -6.59
C GLU A 113 -8.68 0.84 -5.74
N MET A 114 -8.83 2.05 -6.29
CA MET A 114 -9.35 3.18 -5.51
C MET A 114 -10.80 2.97 -5.05
N GLU A 115 -11.63 2.36 -5.88
CA GLU A 115 -13.02 2.07 -5.52
C GLU A 115 -13.12 1.06 -4.38
N ASN A 116 -12.33 -0.02 -4.42
CA ASN A 116 -12.25 -1.01 -3.34
C ASN A 116 -11.76 -0.37 -2.04
N ALA A 117 -10.77 0.51 -2.12
CA ALA A 117 -10.26 1.24 -0.96
C ALA A 117 -11.31 2.20 -0.36
N ILE A 118 -12.09 2.89 -1.19
CA ILE A 118 -13.19 3.75 -0.73
C ILE A 118 -14.27 2.91 -0.02
N GLN A 119 -14.64 1.76 -0.57
CA GLN A 119 -15.63 0.87 0.04
C GLN A 119 -15.14 0.35 1.40
N ALA A 120 -13.87 -0.03 1.52
CA ALA A 120 -13.28 -0.43 2.79
C ALA A 120 -13.26 0.73 3.80
N ALA A 121 -12.82 1.91 3.39
CA ALA A 121 -12.79 3.10 4.25
C ALA A 121 -14.18 3.48 4.76
N ALA A 122 -15.22 3.36 3.92
CA ALA A 122 -16.60 3.69 4.27
C ALA A 122 -17.22 2.77 5.34
N GLN A 123 -16.61 1.65 5.65
CA GLN A 123 -17.07 0.70 6.65
C GLN A 123 -16.22 0.71 7.93
N ALA A 124 -15.23 1.60 8.02
CA ALA A 124 -14.27 1.60 9.11
C ALA A 124 -14.85 2.14 10.43
N ASP A 125 -14.71 1.39 11.52
CA ASP A 125 -14.89 1.87 12.89
C ASP A 125 -13.64 2.59 13.40
N PHE A 126 -12.48 2.14 12.94
CA PHE A 126 -11.16 2.72 13.24
C PHE A 126 -10.40 2.94 11.94
N PHE A 127 -9.83 4.13 11.76
CA PHE A 127 -9.04 4.48 10.60
C PHE A 127 -7.63 4.90 11.05
N LEU A 128 -6.64 4.07 10.74
CA LEU A 128 -5.25 4.31 11.10
C LEU A 128 -4.45 4.81 9.89
N VAL A 129 -3.80 5.96 10.04
CA VAL A 129 -2.87 6.53 9.07
C VAL A 129 -1.44 6.35 9.57
N VAL A 130 -0.59 5.69 8.80
CA VAL A 130 0.80 5.39 9.20
C VAL A 130 1.78 5.73 8.08
N GLY A 131 2.82 6.53 8.39
CA GLY A 131 3.98 6.75 7.54
C GLY A 131 3.66 7.30 6.14
N THR A 132 2.67 8.17 6.03
CA THR A 132 2.31 8.81 4.76
C THR A 132 2.27 10.33 4.91
N SER A 133 2.76 11.03 3.89
CA SER A 133 2.69 12.49 3.86
C SER A 133 1.28 13.04 3.69
N MET A 134 0.28 12.20 3.41
CA MET A 134 -1.09 12.60 3.06
C MET A 134 -1.16 13.62 1.91
N SER A 135 -0.14 13.65 1.04
CA SER A 135 -0.02 14.58 -0.08
C SER A 135 -0.21 13.92 -1.45
N VAL A 136 -0.24 12.60 -1.52
CA VAL A 136 -0.40 11.86 -2.77
C VAL A 136 -1.87 11.51 -2.98
N TYR A 137 -2.50 12.20 -3.93
CA TYR A 137 -3.86 11.90 -4.36
C TYR A 137 -3.88 10.83 -5.47
N PRO A 138 -4.96 9.99 -5.55
CA PRO A 138 -6.21 10.08 -4.79
C PRO A 138 -6.17 9.43 -3.39
N ALA A 139 -5.12 8.69 -3.00
CA ALA A 139 -5.03 7.96 -1.74
C ALA A 139 -5.26 8.85 -0.49
N ALA A 140 -4.70 10.07 -0.49
CA ALA A 140 -4.91 11.03 0.59
C ALA A 140 -6.38 11.43 0.79
N GLY A 141 -7.22 11.25 -0.24
CA GLY A 141 -8.65 11.53 -0.20
C GLY A 141 -9.49 10.50 0.54
N LEU A 142 -8.95 9.32 0.87
CA LEU A 142 -9.70 8.25 1.56
C LEU A 142 -10.29 8.69 2.90
N ILE A 143 -9.63 9.61 3.59
CA ILE A 143 -10.12 10.17 4.86
C ILE A 143 -11.47 10.88 4.73
N HIS A 144 -11.87 11.30 3.55
CA HIS A 144 -13.17 11.93 3.30
C HIS A 144 -14.32 10.93 3.07
N HIS A 145 -14.00 9.64 3.03
CA HIS A 145 -14.97 8.56 2.81
C HIS A 145 -15.28 7.75 4.06
N ILE A 146 -14.58 7.98 5.16
CA ILE A 146 -14.85 7.29 6.43
C ILE A 146 -16.13 7.81 7.10
N PRO A 147 -16.84 6.98 7.91
CA PRO A 147 -18.00 7.42 8.68
C PRO A 147 -17.64 8.53 9.69
N GLU A 148 -18.57 9.42 10.00
CA GLU A 148 -18.40 10.45 11.04
C GLU A 148 -18.10 9.86 12.44
N THR A 149 -18.57 8.64 12.70
CA THR A 149 -18.34 7.91 13.95
C THR A 149 -16.98 7.22 14.01
N CYS A 150 -16.26 7.13 12.88
CA CYS A 150 -14.99 6.47 12.79
C CYS A 150 -13.93 7.17 13.64
N LYS A 151 -13.20 6.42 14.45
CA LYS A 151 -12.09 6.95 15.24
C LYS A 151 -10.81 6.95 14.42
N ILE A 152 -10.24 8.13 14.20
CA ILE A 152 -9.02 8.30 13.40
C ILE A 152 -7.80 8.29 14.33
N PHE A 153 -6.77 7.54 13.93
CA PHE A 153 -5.45 7.49 14.54
C PHE A 153 -4.39 7.87 13.52
N LEU A 154 -3.33 8.52 13.98
CA LEU A 154 -2.21 8.95 13.15
C LEU A 154 -0.88 8.56 13.81
N ILE A 155 -0.04 7.87 13.06
CA ILE A 155 1.33 7.53 13.45
C ILE A 155 2.28 8.09 12.38
N ASP A 156 2.89 9.21 12.66
CA ASP A 156 3.90 9.81 11.80
C ASP A 156 4.72 10.83 12.59
N PRO A 157 6.07 10.83 12.50
CA PRO A 157 6.92 11.76 13.25
C PRO A 157 6.86 13.19 12.73
N LEU A 158 6.48 13.41 11.48
CA LEU A 158 6.59 14.69 10.77
C LEU A 158 5.24 15.28 10.36
N LEU A 159 4.22 14.44 10.16
CA LEU A 159 2.93 14.91 9.68
C LEU A 159 2.25 15.79 10.72
N GLU A 160 1.85 17.00 10.33
CA GLU A 160 1.03 17.86 11.17
C GLU A 160 -0.41 17.35 11.18
N ASN A 161 -0.95 17.20 12.39
CA ASN A 161 -2.29 16.70 12.59
C ASN A 161 -3.33 17.80 12.33
N THR A 162 -4.16 17.59 11.31
CA THR A 162 -5.27 18.49 10.96
C THR A 162 -6.64 17.79 11.01
N PHE A 163 -6.69 16.47 11.26
CA PHE A 163 -7.88 15.64 11.07
C PHE A 163 -8.17 14.63 12.18
N THR A 164 -7.39 14.59 13.25
CA THR A 164 -7.64 13.74 14.41
C THR A 164 -7.39 14.48 15.74
N ASN A 165 -7.86 13.93 16.85
CA ASN A 165 -7.58 14.46 18.17
C ASN A 165 -6.09 14.31 18.53
N LYS A 166 -5.54 15.23 19.34
CA LYS A 166 -4.12 15.19 19.73
C LYS A 166 -3.72 13.88 20.42
N GLU A 167 -4.63 13.30 21.19
CA GLU A 167 -4.45 12.02 21.90
C GLU A 167 -4.32 10.81 20.97
N ASN A 168 -4.85 10.91 19.76
CA ASN A 168 -4.78 9.87 18.74
C ASN A 168 -3.65 10.11 17.73
N HIS A 169 -2.81 11.11 17.97
CA HIS A 169 -1.64 11.40 17.13
C HIS A 169 -0.35 11.02 17.85
N PHE A 170 0.29 9.95 17.39
CA PHE A 170 1.58 9.47 17.87
C PHE A 170 2.70 9.99 16.98
N LYS A 171 3.41 11.04 17.45
CA LYS A 171 4.55 11.65 16.73
C LYS A 171 5.81 10.81 16.91
N THR A 172 5.81 9.62 16.34
CA THR A 172 6.90 8.65 16.44
C THR A 172 6.99 7.78 15.19
N SER A 173 7.97 6.88 15.14
CA SER A 173 8.10 5.91 14.06
C SER A 173 6.92 4.93 14.02
N ALA A 174 6.66 4.33 12.85
CA ALA A 174 5.62 3.31 12.71
C ALA A 174 5.82 2.15 13.70
N THR A 175 7.06 1.69 13.88
CA THR A 175 7.39 0.55 14.74
C THR A 175 7.13 0.80 16.23
N GLU A 176 7.26 2.03 16.68
CA GLU A 176 6.96 2.44 18.07
C GLU A 176 5.49 2.78 18.25
N GLY A 177 4.93 3.55 17.32
CA GLY A 177 3.53 4.00 17.38
C GLY A 177 2.53 2.86 17.33
N MET A 178 2.85 1.79 16.61
CA MET A 178 1.98 0.62 16.53
C MET A 178 1.83 -0.13 17.85
N ASP A 179 2.79 -0.09 18.77
CA ASP A 179 2.63 -0.65 20.11
C ASP A 179 1.56 0.11 20.91
N TYR A 180 1.60 1.46 20.86
CA TYR A 180 0.60 2.30 21.51
C TYR A 180 -0.78 2.08 20.91
N PHE A 181 -0.87 2.08 19.58
CA PHE A 181 -2.12 1.84 18.87
C PHE A 181 -2.73 0.49 19.25
N LYS A 182 -1.97 -0.61 19.19
CA LYS A 182 -2.43 -1.95 19.57
C LYS A 182 -2.96 -1.98 21.01
N SER A 183 -2.24 -1.35 21.95
CA SER A 183 -2.66 -1.30 23.36
C SER A 183 -4.02 -0.60 23.52
N ILE A 184 -4.21 0.55 22.85
CA ILE A 184 -5.45 1.32 22.92
C ILE A 184 -6.61 0.54 22.29
N ILE A 185 -6.41 -0.01 21.09
CA ILE A 185 -7.45 -0.74 20.38
C ILE A 185 -7.93 -1.94 21.18
N LEU A 186 -7.01 -2.76 21.70
CA LEU A 186 -7.38 -3.94 22.50
C LEU A 186 -8.08 -3.60 23.83
N GLN A 187 -7.90 -2.38 24.36
CA GLN A 187 -8.67 -1.89 25.50
C GLN A 187 -10.07 -1.38 25.09
N THR A 188 -10.18 -0.83 23.88
CA THR A 188 -11.43 -0.24 23.39
C THR A 188 -12.46 -1.28 22.98
N ILE A 189 -12.03 -2.46 22.50
CA ILE A 189 -12.91 -3.55 22.03
C ILE A 189 -13.29 -4.56 23.11
N LYS A 190 -12.79 -4.42 24.35
CA LYS A 190 -13.19 -5.20 25.52
C LYS A 190 -14.47 -4.65 26.15
#